data_f62f42bfed017f560fe08ab90fa7c3e6
#
_entry.id   f62f42bfed017f560fe08ab90fa7c3e6
#
_cell.length_a   1.000
_cell.length_b   1.000
_cell.length_c   1.000
_cell.angle_alpha   90.00
_cell.angle_beta   90.00
_cell.angle_gamma   90.00
#
_symmetry.space_group_name_H-M   'P 1'
#
loop_
_entity.id
_entity.type
_entity.pdbx_description
1 polymer ?
#
loop_
_entity_poly.entity_id
_entity_poly.type
_entity_poly.pdbx_seq_one_letter_code
_entity_poly.pdbx_strand_id
1 'polypeptide(L)'
;MLNAKLTKNRLKTKQQLFSKSIPLLKQLSVLRIFLFLCFPLFVLAQAKPPPTGPQLPKRINEKKITPNSSNANALDSLSVNATDADISITDYLIISQARDTIHVDTTLTMAKYYKFNSQRSDNFAYLPLNNSGQALNPLSLETWYKETAPAVGFKAKESQRFLPHQFGYYHVPTPLSELFFKTTQSQGQSTDVLITANIHPRLNYAIGYRGHRSLGKYQHQISGRSQLRFSTRYENPNGRYRLRLQIMNQKISQQENGGLNEASIQDFESGDDEFFDRERLEVNFENATNNFIGKRYVLEQDYLLLRSNDSLQTPRLRLGYRMQSDIQDNRFSQDQAYSGYGDLAANLTKPYDHVYYSLRQFDAYTILTSPTIGWFSGHIRHHKYSYKEAEQLVNPSINEDAYAVGGEWRKRFGSLDFRASAEIGISGDRIGNYVFGEIKQPLFSSFTLTAGLRWQQQHPGFVFEQFTSSYADYQWKNTPEMEQRTAIFAQLSHPHFGKLSLTTTHINNYAYY
;
A
#
# COMPACT_ATOMS: atom_id res chain seq x y z
N MET A 1 63.50 -27.37 18.34
CA MET A 1 62.78 -27.07 19.60
C MET A 1 62.07 -25.71 19.66
N LEU A 2 62.17 -24.84 18.65
CA LEU A 2 61.51 -23.52 18.66
C LEU A 2 60.06 -23.53 18.13
N ASN A 3 59.69 -24.45 17.25
CA ASN A 3 58.34 -24.49 16.63
C ASN A 3 57.24 -25.09 17.53
N ALA A 4 57.61 -25.82 18.59
CA ALA A 4 56.60 -26.42 19.50
C ALA A 4 56.12 -25.44 20.59
N LYS A 5 56.86 -24.35 20.86
CA LYS A 5 56.49 -23.33 21.85
C LYS A 5 55.51 -22.28 21.28
N LEU A 6 55.58 -22.01 19.98
CA LEU A 6 54.70 -21.05 19.33
C LEU A 6 53.28 -21.58 19.11
N THR A 7 53.10 -22.87 18.90
CA THR A 7 51.80 -23.52 18.75
C THR A 7 51.05 -23.65 20.09
N LYS A 8 51.74 -23.82 21.20
CA LYS A 8 51.13 -23.94 22.54
C LYS A 8 50.62 -22.58 23.08
N ASN A 9 51.28 -21.47 22.71
CA ASN A 9 50.81 -20.12 23.10
C ASN A 9 49.60 -19.66 22.26
N ARG A 10 49.48 -20.04 20.99
CA ARG A 10 48.29 -19.73 20.17
C ARG A 10 47.03 -20.49 20.61
N LEU A 11 47.17 -21.71 21.15
CA LEU A 11 46.05 -22.46 21.69
C LEU A 11 45.54 -21.95 23.05
N LYS A 12 46.44 -21.44 23.91
CA LYS A 12 46.03 -20.82 25.20
C LYS A 12 45.32 -19.49 25.01
N THR A 13 45.70 -18.68 24.03
CA THR A 13 45.03 -17.40 23.71
C THR A 13 43.66 -17.62 23.09
N LYS A 14 43.45 -18.67 22.30
CA LYS A 14 42.14 -19.01 21.77
C LYS A 14 41.18 -19.57 22.86
N GLN A 15 41.66 -20.28 23.86
CA GLN A 15 40.82 -20.79 24.97
C GLN A 15 40.43 -19.65 25.94
N GLN A 16 41.22 -18.62 26.14
CA GLN A 16 40.85 -17.47 26.98
C GLN A 16 39.89 -16.50 26.30
N LEU A 17 39.86 -16.46 24.96
CA LEU A 17 38.84 -15.70 24.21
C LEU A 17 37.49 -16.41 24.17
N PHE A 18 37.43 -17.73 24.27
CA PHE A 18 36.19 -18.48 24.30
C PHE A 18 35.48 -18.49 25.67
N SER A 19 36.19 -18.25 26.77
CA SER A 19 35.61 -18.27 28.12
C SER A 19 34.94 -16.95 28.54
N LYS A 20 35.17 -15.83 27.81
CA LYS A 20 34.55 -14.53 28.06
C LYS A 20 33.28 -14.26 27.22
N SER A 21 32.90 -15.15 26.28
CA SER A 21 31.74 -14.98 25.41
C SER A 21 30.46 -15.70 25.88
N ILE A 22 30.51 -16.42 27.01
CA ILE A 22 29.39 -17.22 27.52
C ILE A 22 28.19 -16.39 28.06
N PRO A 23 28.34 -15.17 28.62
CA PRO A 23 27.15 -14.40 29.03
C PRO A 23 26.37 -13.81 27.85
N LEU A 24 26.99 -13.54 26.68
CA LEU A 24 26.28 -13.02 25.51
C LEU A 24 25.43 -14.10 24.80
N LEU A 25 25.87 -15.36 24.83
CA LEU A 25 25.12 -16.47 24.24
C LEU A 25 23.86 -16.85 25.03
N LYS A 26 23.82 -16.60 26.36
CA LYS A 26 22.61 -16.79 27.17
C LYS A 26 21.55 -15.70 26.94
N GLN A 27 21.95 -14.49 26.60
CA GLN A 27 21.01 -13.42 26.21
C GLN A 27 20.45 -13.63 24.80
N LEU A 28 21.22 -14.23 23.88
CA LEU A 28 20.76 -14.62 22.55
C LEU A 28 19.75 -15.78 22.57
N SER A 29 19.80 -16.66 23.57
CA SER A 29 18.81 -17.75 23.71
C SER A 29 17.43 -17.25 24.17
N VAL A 30 17.38 -16.22 25.01
CA VAL A 30 16.11 -15.57 25.40
C VAL A 30 15.51 -14.82 24.22
N LEU A 31 16.33 -14.19 23.38
CA LEU A 31 15.87 -13.52 22.15
C LEU A 31 15.34 -14.53 21.11
N ARG A 32 15.93 -15.74 21.03
CA ARG A 32 15.43 -16.83 20.16
C ARG A 32 14.09 -17.39 20.65
N ILE A 33 13.88 -17.50 21.94
CA ILE A 33 12.61 -17.95 22.53
C ILE A 33 11.51 -16.91 22.29
N PHE A 34 11.84 -15.63 22.34
CA PHE A 34 10.90 -14.53 22.04
C PHE A 34 10.51 -14.48 20.55
N LEU A 35 11.45 -14.78 19.66
CA LEU A 35 11.20 -14.92 18.21
C LEU A 35 10.34 -16.17 17.89
N PHE A 36 10.48 -17.27 18.64
CA PHE A 36 9.72 -18.49 18.41
C PHE A 36 8.26 -18.39 18.90
N LEU A 37 7.96 -17.59 19.88
CA LEU A 37 6.59 -17.36 20.39
C LEU A 37 5.73 -16.48 19.47
N CYS A 38 6.34 -15.72 18.56
CA CYS A 38 5.62 -14.90 17.56
C CYS A 38 5.42 -15.62 16.20
N PHE A 39 5.95 -16.82 16.02
CA PHE A 39 5.99 -17.52 14.73
C PHE A 39 4.74 -18.38 14.36
N PRO A 40 3.79 -18.74 15.23
CA PRO A 40 2.70 -19.64 14.81
C PRO A 40 1.63 -19.00 13.92
N LEU A 41 1.64 -17.69 13.70
CA LEU A 41 0.59 -17.03 12.89
C LEU A 41 0.86 -17.03 11.36
N PHE A 42 2.06 -17.39 10.92
CA PHE A 42 2.40 -17.36 9.49
C PHE A 42 2.21 -18.71 8.76
N VAL A 43 1.99 -19.80 9.48
CA VAL A 43 1.88 -21.15 8.88
C VAL A 43 0.45 -21.48 8.42
N LEU A 44 -0.56 -20.74 8.86
CA LEU A 44 -1.97 -21.03 8.54
C LEU A 44 -2.50 -20.38 7.24
N ALA A 45 -1.66 -19.74 6.44
CA ALA A 45 -2.08 -19.07 5.20
C ALA A 45 -1.99 -19.93 3.92
N GLN A 46 -1.80 -21.24 4.02
CA GLN A 46 -1.95 -22.16 2.87
C GLN A 46 -3.37 -22.78 2.86
N ALA A 47 -4.38 -21.95 2.64
CA ALA A 47 -5.71 -22.48 2.34
C ALA A 47 -5.80 -22.85 0.86
N LYS A 48 -6.21 -24.09 0.59
CA LYS A 48 -6.57 -24.61 -0.74
C LYS A 48 -7.58 -23.66 -1.42
N PRO A 49 -7.52 -23.53 -2.76
CA PRO A 49 -8.55 -22.75 -3.48
C PRO A 49 -9.92 -23.39 -3.30
N PRO A 50 -10.98 -22.59 -3.13
CA PRO A 50 -12.33 -23.10 -3.06
C PRO A 50 -12.79 -23.65 -4.42
N PRO A 51 -13.68 -24.66 -4.43
CA PRO A 51 -14.20 -25.23 -5.66
C PRO A 51 -15.06 -24.22 -6.43
N THR A 52 -15.00 -24.34 -7.74
CA THR A 52 -15.65 -23.52 -8.74
C THR A 52 -17.17 -23.60 -8.68
N GLY A 53 -17.83 -22.44 -8.77
CA GLY A 53 -19.20 -22.26 -9.23
C GLY A 53 -20.18 -21.71 -8.20
N PRO A 54 -20.82 -20.55 -8.46
CA PRO A 54 -21.90 -20.05 -7.63
C PRO A 54 -23.21 -20.71 -8.04
N GLN A 55 -23.79 -21.52 -7.14
CA GLN A 55 -25.19 -21.87 -7.23
C GLN A 55 -26.04 -20.72 -6.68
N LEU A 56 -26.95 -20.24 -7.48
CA LEU A 56 -27.98 -19.26 -7.09
C LEU A 56 -28.86 -19.82 -5.94
N PRO A 57 -29.09 -19.05 -4.87
CA PRO A 57 -29.97 -19.50 -3.82
C PRO A 57 -31.42 -19.46 -4.30
N LYS A 58 -32.15 -20.56 -4.06
CA LYS A 58 -33.58 -20.68 -4.26
C LYS A 58 -34.35 -19.64 -3.44
N ARG A 59 -35.33 -18.98 -4.05
CA ARG A 59 -36.29 -18.08 -3.40
C ARG A 59 -36.83 -18.71 -2.11
N ILE A 60 -36.61 -18.04 -1.00
CA ILE A 60 -37.28 -18.36 0.28
C ILE A 60 -38.54 -17.50 0.35
N ASN A 61 -39.69 -18.16 0.58
CA ASN A 61 -40.99 -17.53 0.76
C ASN A 61 -40.96 -16.53 1.93
N GLU A 62 -41.47 -15.35 1.68
CA GLU A 62 -41.68 -14.31 2.70
C GLU A 62 -42.62 -14.81 3.80
N LYS A 63 -42.12 -15.09 4.97
CA LYS A 63 -42.90 -15.16 6.21
C LYS A 63 -42.80 -13.79 6.90
N LYS A 64 -43.97 -13.14 6.98
CA LYS A 64 -44.15 -11.91 7.78
C LYS A 64 -43.63 -12.12 9.20
N ILE A 65 -42.54 -11.43 9.55
CA ILE A 65 -42.04 -11.42 10.91
C ILE A 65 -42.58 -10.15 11.58
N THR A 66 -43.42 -10.33 12.55
CA THR A 66 -43.82 -9.29 13.49
C THR A 66 -42.64 -8.99 14.42
N PRO A 67 -42.29 -7.72 14.69
CA PRO A 67 -41.17 -7.41 15.56
C PRO A 67 -41.51 -7.73 17.02
N ASN A 68 -40.85 -8.73 17.57
CA ASN A 68 -40.86 -9.00 19.00
C ASN A 68 -39.78 -8.12 19.70
N SER A 69 -40.21 -7.30 20.63
CA SER A 69 -39.49 -6.22 21.28
C SER A 69 -38.51 -6.66 22.38
N SER A 70 -37.79 -7.76 22.23
CA SER A 70 -36.93 -8.27 23.31
C SER A 70 -35.42 -8.37 23.00
N ASN A 71 -34.96 -7.89 21.84
CA ASN A 71 -33.53 -7.94 21.47
C ASN A 71 -32.84 -6.55 21.37
N ALA A 72 -33.47 -5.49 21.89
CA ALA A 72 -32.85 -4.16 21.94
C ALA A 72 -31.71 -4.06 22.97
N ASN A 73 -31.65 -4.98 23.95
CA ASN A 73 -30.70 -4.88 25.06
C ASN A 73 -29.30 -5.49 24.79
N ALA A 74 -29.10 -6.16 23.66
CA ALA A 74 -27.79 -6.77 23.36
C ALA A 74 -26.79 -5.80 22.70
N LEU A 75 -27.28 -4.71 22.10
CA LEU A 75 -26.41 -3.65 21.55
C LEU A 75 -26.05 -2.59 22.58
N ASP A 76 -26.86 -2.43 23.63
CA ASP A 76 -26.62 -1.46 24.70
C ASP A 76 -25.49 -1.87 25.68
N SER A 77 -25.12 -3.15 25.71
CA SER A 77 -24.04 -3.65 26.57
C SER A 77 -22.63 -3.37 26.02
N LEU A 78 -22.49 -2.79 24.82
CA LEU A 78 -21.23 -2.28 24.27
C LEU A 78 -20.99 -0.80 24.55
N SER A 79 -21.89 -0.13 25.26
CA SER A 79 -21.65 1.23 25.73
C SER A 79 -20.64 1.19 26.88
N VAL A 80 -19.38 1.38 26.54
CA VAL A 80 -18.35 1.76 27.53
C VAL A 80 -18.81 3.06 28.17
N ASN A 81 -19.03 3.05 29.48
CA ASN A 81 -19.36 4.21 30.32
C ASN A 81 -18.27 5.30 30.19
N ALA A 82 -18.28 6.05 29.10
CA ALA A 82 -17.69 7.37 29.06
C ALA A 82 -18.80 8.35 29.46
N THR A 83 -18.59 9.07 30.50
CA THR A 83 -19.46 10.20 30.85
C THR A 83 -19.49 11.15 29.69
N ASP A 84 -20.66 11.36 29.08
CA ASP A 84 -20.90 12.08 27.79
C ASP A 84 -20.45 13.57 27.78
N ALA A 85 -19.84 14.06 28.84
CA ALA A 85 -19.69 15.49 29.08
C ALA A 85 -18.51 16.15 28.33
N ASP A 86 -17.48 15.41 27.89
CA ASP A 86 -16.22 16.02 27.39
C ASP A 86 -15.63 15.45 26.11
N ILE A 87 -16.36 14.64 25.32
CA ILE A 87 -15.86 14.08 24.08
C ILE A 87 -15.98 15.09 22.93
N SER A 88 -14.84 15.47 22.35
CA SER A 88 -14.75 16.34 21.17
C SER A 88 -14.42 15.53 19.91
N ILE A 89 -14.81 16.04 18.75
CA ILE A 89 -14.39 15.49 17.45
C ILE A 89 -12.85 15.44 17.30
N THR A 90 -12.12 16.28 17.99
CA THR A 90 -10.66 16.29 18.01
C THR A 90 -10.05 15.09 18.72
N ASP A 91 -10.85 14.30 19.47
CA ASP A 91 -10.40 13.08 20.14
C ASP A 91 -10.42 11.85 19.20
N TYR A 92 -11.06 11.99 18.04
CA TYR A 92 -11.10 10.96 17.01
C TYR A 92 -9.89 11.09 16.09
N LEU A 93 -8.95 10.15 16.22
CA LEU A 93 -7.65 10.24 15.59
C LEU A 93 -7.44 9.14 14.56
N ILE A 94 -6.83 9.51 13.43
CA ILE A 94 -6.27 8.58 12.45
C ILE A 94 -4.75 8.71 12.52
N ILE A 95 -4.07 7.60 12.75
CA ILE A 95 -2.62 7.51 12.88
C ILE A 95 -2.07 6.85 11.62
N SER A 96 -1.26 7.56 10.85
CA SER A 96 -0.63 7.04 9.64
C SER A 96 0.44 5.99 9.95
N GLN A 97 0.88 5.26 8.93
CA GLN A 97 2.04 4.37 9.06
C GLN A 97 3.32 5.14 9.43
N ALA A 98 3.46 6.38 8.94
CA ALA A 98 4.56 7.29 9.29
C ALA A 98 4.41 7.91 10.69
N ARG A 99 3.37 7.52 11.46
CA ARG A 99 3.05 8.00 12.82
C ARG A 99 2.59 9.45 12.90
N ASP A 100 2.27 10.05 11.77
CA ASP A 100 1.59 11.34 11.75
C ASP A 100 0.12 11.13 12.16
N THR A 101 -0.41 12.04 12.96
CA THR A 101 -1.77 11.97 13.48
C THR A 101 -2.61 13.07 12.87
N ILE A 102 -3.79 12.71 12.36
CA ILE A 102 -4.80 13.65 11.87
C ILE A 102 -6.13 13.35 12.57
N HIS A 103 -6.98 14.36 12.65
CA HIS A 103 -8.33 14.20 13.19
C HIS A 103 -9.26 13.62 12.11
N VAL A 104 -10.26 12.86 12.57
CA VAL A 104 -11.33 12.41 11.67
C VAL A 104 -12.12 13.63 11.22
N ASP A 105 -12.33 13.72 9.92
CA ASP A 105 -13.12 14.80 9.32
C ASP A 105 -14.53 14.30 9.01
N THR A 106 -15.49 14.70 9.82
CA THR A 106 -16.91 14.35 9.69
C THR A 106 -17.74 15.40 8.96
N THR A 107 -17.14 16.49 8.45
CA THR A 107 -17.90 17.53 7.75
C THR A 107 -18.45 17.00 6.43
N LEU A 108 -19.77 17.18 6.23
CA LEU A 108 -20.50 16.83 5.01
C LEU A 108 -20.89 18.10 4.27
N THR A 109 -19.92 18.77 3.65
CA THR A 109 -20.14 20.01 2.91
C THR A 109 -19.98 19.80 1.41
N MET A 110 -20.65 20.63 0.60
CA MET A 110 -20.49 20.63 -0.86
C MET A 110 -19.05 20.90 -1.29
N ALA A 111 -18.25 21.56 -0.46
CA ALA A 111 -16.83 21.77 -0.72
C ALA A 111 -16.02 20.47 -0.85
N LYS A 112 -16.57 19.35 -0.40
CA LYS A 112 -15.94 18.01 -0.52
C LYS A 112 -16.55 17.13 -1.62
N TYR A 113 -17.42 17.69 -2.45
CA TYR A 113 -18.09 16.92 -3.51
C TYR A 113 -17.09 16.26 -4.47
N TYR A 114 -15.93 16.85 -4.69
CA TYR A 114 -14.85 16.26 -5.51
C TYR A 114 -14.33 14.91 -4.99
N LYS A 115 -14.56 14.56 -3.71
CA LYS A 115 -14.27 13.24 -3.13
C LYS A 115 -15.44 12.27 -3.17
N PHE A 116 -16.61 12.69 -3.70
CA PHE A 116 -17.80 11.87 -3.79
C PHE A 116 -17.79 11.02 -5.06
N ASN A 117 -16.78 10.19 -5.18
CA ASN A 117 -16.54 9.27 -6.29
C ASN A 117 -16.10 7.88 -5.78
N SER A 118 -15.94 6.91 -6.69
CA SER A 118 -15.58 5.53 -6.34
C SER A 118 -14.19 5.40 -5.67
N GLN A 119 -13.31 6.36 -5.86
CA GLN A 119 -11.97 6.38 -5.26
C GLN A 119 -11.93 7.07 -3.90
N ARG A 120 -12.97 7.84 -3.55
CA ARG A 120 -13.04 8.63 -2.31
C ARG A 120 -11.90 9.66 -2.19
N SER A 121 -11.37 10.11 -3.30
CA SER A 121 -10.26 11.06 -3.39
C SER A 121 -10.49 12.04 -4.52
N ASP A 122 -9.66 13.09 -4.56
CA ASP A 122 -9.61 14.00 -5.69
C ASP A 122 -9.15 13.22 -6.93
N ASN A 123 -9.95 13.26 -7.99
CA ASN A 123 -9.67 12.58 -9.26
C ASN A 123 -9.57 13.56 -10.45
N PHE A 124 -9.51 14.86 -10.23
CA PHE A 124 -9.38 15.84 -11.31
C PHE A 124 -8.06 15.73 -12.08
N ALA A 125 -7.02 15.20 -11.43
CA ALA A 125 -5.74 14.93 -12.05
C ALA A 125 -5.70 13.64 -12.89
N TYR A 126 -6.84 13.00 -13.10
CA TYR A 126 -6.95 11.76 -13.88
C TYR A 126 -7.94 11.90 -15.02
N LEU A 127 -7.56 11.40 -16.18
CA LEU A 127 -8.48 11.19 -17.31
C LEU A 127 -9.10 9.79 -17.18
N PRO A 128 -10.41 9.68 -16.88
CA PRO A 128 -11.08 8.40 -16.80
C PRO A 128 -11.29 7.79 -18.18
N LEU A 129 -11.25 6.48 -18.27
CA LEU A 129 -11.76 5.73 -19.40
C LEU A 129 -13.30 5.70 -19.37
N ASN A 130 -13.90 5.06 -20.35
CA ASN A 130 -15.34 5.07 -20.60
C ASN A 130 -16.17 4.36 -19.53
N ASN A 131 -15.60 3.48 -18.70
CA ASN A 131 -16.30 2.83 -17.59
C ASN A 131 -15.70 3.19 -16.23
N SER A 132 -16.58 3.34 -15.24
CA SER A 132 -16.15 3.54 -13.85
C SER A 132 -15.45 2.29 -13.32
N GLY A 133 -14.31 2.46 -12.66
CA GLY A 133 -13.51 1.34 -12.12
C GLY A 133 -12.48 0.75 -13.07
N GLN A 134 -12.40 1.23 -14.31
CA GLN A 134 -11.30 0.95 -15.22
C GLN A 134 -10.06 1.78 -14.88
N ALA A 135 -8.98 1.58 -15.64
CA ALA A 135 -7.76 2.36 -15.54
C ALA A 135 -8.04 3.86 -15.67
N LEU A 136 -7.22 4.66 -15.02
CA LEU A 136 -7.22 6.13 -15.11
C LEU A 136 -5.87 6.58 -15.60
N ASN A 137 -5.86 7.43 -16.62
CA ASN A 137 -4.63 8.03 -17.11
C ASN A 137 -4.28 9.24 -16.25
N PRO A 138 -3.14 9.26 -15.54
CA PRO A 138 -2.71 10.43 -14.80
C PRO A 138 -2.36 11.57 -15.75
N LEU A 139 -2.89 12.77 -15.48
CA LEU A 139 -2.57 14.00 -16.21
C LEU A 139 -1.32 14.70 -15.65
N SER A 140 -0.78 14.19 -14.54
CA SER A 140 0.42 14.69 -13.88
C SER A 140 1.42 13.56 -13.68
N LEU A 141 2.70 13.87 -13.88
CA LEU A 141 3.82 12.95 -13.63
C LEU A 141 4.24 12.89 -12.15
N GLU A 142 3.47 13.45 -11.22
CA GLU A 142 3.80 13.48 -9.80
C GLU A 142 3.68 12.10 -9.14
N THR A 143 4.49 11.16 -9.56
CA THR A 143 4.67 9.88 -8.87
C THR A 143 5.99 9.89 -8.11
N TRP A 144 5.94 10.31 -6.87
CA TRP A 144 7.06 10.18 -5.94
C TRP A 144 6.79 9.05 -4.94
N TYR A 145 7.59 8.01 -4.98
CA TYR A 145 7.51 6.90 -4.03
C TYR A 145 8.77 6.86 -3.17
N LYS A 146 8.61 6.85 -1.86
CA LYS A 146 9.70 6.62 -0.89
C LYS A 146 9.97 5.11 -0.73
N GLU A 147 9.96 4.37 -1.80
CA GLU A 147 10.23 2.93 -1.78
C GLU A 147 11.49 2.66 -2.58
N THR A 148 12.38 1.86 -2.00
CA THR A 148 13.65 1.46 -2.60
C THR A 148 13.55 0.08 -3.25
N ALA A 149 12.60 -0.76 -2.82
CA ALA A 149 12.35 -2.05 -3.44
C ALA A 149 11.79 -1.89 -4.87
N PRO A 150 12.21 -2.74 -5.81
CA PRO A 150 11.69 -2.72 -7.17
C PRO A 150 10.20 -3.06 -7.20
N ALA A 151 9.44 -2.36 -8.06
CA ALA A 151 8.03 -2.60 -8.29
C ALA A 151 7.81 -3.65 -9.39
N VAL A 152 6.58 -4.16 -9.52
CA VAL A 152 6.20 -5.00 -10.67
C VAL A 152 6.32 -4.22 -11.98
N GLY A 153 5.80 -2.98 -12.00
CA GLY A 153 5.84 -2.09 -13.17
C GLY A 153 4.48 -1.88 -13.86
N PHE A 154 3.46 -2.69 -13.59
CA PHE A 154 2.11 -2.46 -14.11
C PHE A 154 1.45 -1.26 -13.43
N LYS A 155 1.12 -0.22 -14.21
CA LYS A 155 0.53 1.04 -13.71
C LYS A 155 -0.97 1.16 -13.97
N ALA A 156 -1.52 0.48 -14.98
CA ALA A 156 -2.89 0.67 -15.42
C ALA A 156 -3.95 0.56 -14.31
N LYS A 157 -3.79 -0.39 -13.38
CA LYS A 157 -4.72 -0.60 -12.26
C LYS A 157 -4.30 0.09 -10.95
N GLU A 158 -3.18 0.81 -10.93
CA GLU A 158 -2.65 1.41 -9.70
C GLU A 158 -3.63 2.41 -9.07
N SER A 159 -4.31 3.20 -9.89
CA SER A 159 -5.35 4.15 -9.46
C SER A 159 -6.55 3.47 -8.79
N GLN A 160 -6.80 2.19 -9.08
CA GLN A 160 -7.89 1.41 -8.48
C GLN A 160 -7.44 0.64 -7.23
N ARG A 161 -6.14 0.53 -6.99
CA ARG A 161 -5.59 -0.15 -5.81
C ARG A 161 -5.77 0.72 -4.58
N PHE A 162 -5.98 0.06 -3.46
CA PHE A 162 -5.89 0.70 -2.16
C PHE A 162 -4.43 0.69 -1.71
N LEU A 163 -3.85 1.89 -1.62
CA LEU A 163 -2.43 2.03 -1.30
C LEU A 163 -2.21 2.08 0.22
N PRO A 164 -1.03 1.71 0.70
CA PRO A 164 -0.73 1.61 2.13
C PRO A 164 -1.00 2.88 2.93
N HIS A 165 -0.69 4.04 2.37
CA HIS A 165 -0.87 5.33 3.02
C HIS A 165 -2.34 5.75 3.18
N GLN A 166 -3.26 5.10 2.48
CA GLN A 166 -4.69 5.40 2.53
C GLN A 166 -5.42 4.75 3.70
N PHE A 167 -4.76 3.83 4.42
CA PHE A 167 -5.35 3.14 5.57
C PHE A 167 -4.45 3.25 6.79
N GLY A 168 -4.96 3.93 7.84
CA GLY A 168 -4.26 4.16 9.09
C GLY A 168 -4.73 3.23 10.22
N TYR A 169 -4.24 3.55 11.40
CA TYR A 169 -4.72 3.05 12.68
C TYR A 169 -5.62 4.11 13.30
N TYR A 170 -6.55 3.71 14.15
CA TYR A 170 -7.53 4.61 14.73
C TYR A 170 -7.39 4.68 16.25
N HIS A 171 -7.84 5.78 16.81
CA HIS A 171 -8.14 5.94 18.23
C HIS A 171 -9.43 6.74 18.33
N VAL A 172 -10.48 6.14 18.90
CA VAL A 172 -11.81 6.73 18.94
C VAL A 172 -12.40 6.59 20.34
N PRO A 173 -12.87 7.67 20.96
CA PRO A 173 -13.48 7.61 22.30
C PRO A 173 -14.73 6.76 22.32
N THR A 174 -15.56 6.86 21.28
CA THR A 174 -16.75 6.04 21.06
C THR A 174 -16.66 5.34 19.71
N PRO A 175 -17.39 4.24 19.49
CA PRO A 175 -17.43 3.56 18.18
C PRO A 175 -17.80 4.53 17.05
N LEU A 176 -17.04 4.47 15.95
CA LEU A 176 -17.25 5.27 14.76
C LEU A 176 -17.56 4.37 13.58
N SER A 177 -18.65 4.69 12.87
CA SER A 177 -19.00 4.04 11.60
C SER A 177 -19.11 5.08 10.50
N GLU A 178 -18.47 4.82 9.38
CA GLU A 178 -18.64 5.58 8.14
C GLU A 178 -19.25 4.68 7.09
N LEU A 179 -20.34 5.12 6.48
CA LEU A 179 -21.03 4.45 5.40
C LEU A 179 -21.08 5.37 4.18
N PHE A 180 -20.50 4.91 3.09
CA PHE A 180 -20.62 5.56 1.80
C PHE A 180 -21.27 4.61 0.80
N PHE A 181 -22.28 5.09 0.11
CA PHE A 181 -22.92 4.39 -0.99
C PHE A 181 -23.19 5.37 -2.13
N LYS A 182 -22.90 4.96 -3.34
CA LYS A 182 -23.21 5.73 -4.55
C LYS A 182 -23.53 4.77 -5.69
N THR A 183 -24.62 5.04 -6.39
CA THR A 183 -24.87 4.42 -7.69
C THR A 183 -23.88 4.99 -8.71
N THR A 184 -23.44 4.16 -9.62
CA THR A 184 -22.55 4.53 -10.72
C THR A 184 -23.24 4.24 -12.04
N GLN A 185 -22.66 4.70 -13.12
CA GLN A 185 -23.18 4.52 -14.46
C GLN A 185 -23.38 3.04 -14.79
N SER A 186 -24.42 2.72 -15.58
CA SER A 186 -24.73 1.39 -16.07
C SER A 186 -24.91 0.36 -14.94
N GLN A 187 -25.97 0.53 -14.14
CA GLN A 187 -26.36 -0.37 -13.05
C GLN A 187 -25.23 -0.66 -12.03
N GLY A 188 -24.27 0.25 -11.95
CA GLY A 188 -23.14 0.10 -11.06
C GLY A 188 -23.39 0.66 -9.67
N GLN A 189 -22.56 0.25 -8.72
CA GLN A 189 -22.57 0.74 -7.35
C GLN A 189 -21.17 0.82 -6.76
N SER A 190 -20.95 1.81 -5.90
CA SER A 190 -19.76 1.95 -5.09
C SER A 190 -20.13 2.01 -3.63
N THR A 191 -19.44 1.25 -2.81
CA THR A 191 -19.65 1.18 -1.36
C THR A 191 -18.31 1.33 -0.66
N ASP A 192 -18.25 2.13 0.39
CA ASP A 192 -17.09 2.17 1.30
C ASP A 192 -17.62 2.21 2.74
N VAL A 193 -17.28 1.18 3.50
CA VAL A 193 -17.71 1.02 4.90
C VAL A 193 -16.47 0.98 5.76
N LEU A 194 -16.49 1.72 6.86
CA LEU A 194 -15.50 1.67 7.91
C LEU A 194 -16.21 1.59 9.26
N ILE A 195 -15.79 0.63 10.08
CA ILE A 195 -16.22 0.49 11.47
C ILE A 195 -14.96 0.44 12.32
N THR A 196 -14.87 1.30 13.32
CA THR A 196 -13.76 1.31 14.27
C THR A 196 -14.26 1.55 15.69
N ALA A 197 -13.65 0.85 16.64
CA ALA A 197 -13.96 0.99 18.05
C ALA A 197 -12.74 0.69 18.91
N ASN A 198 -12.72 1.27 20.09
CA ASN A 198 -11.81 0.88 21.16
C ASN A 198 -12.51 -0.18 22.03
N ILE A 199 -12.02 -1.43 21.99
CA ILE A 199 -12.47 -2.50 22.93
C ILE A 199 -12.04 -2.14 24.36
N HIS A 200 -10.90 -1.47 24.46
CA HIS A 200 -10.34 -0.92 25.68
C HIS A 200 -9.67 0.41 25.33
N PRO A 201 -9.53 1.41 26.22
CA PRO A 201 -8.90 2.70 25.88
C PRO A 201 -7.53 2.60 25.19
N ARG A 202 -6.88 1.45 25.30
CA ARG A 202 -5.55 1.17 24.74
C ARG A 202 -5.53 0.17 23.59
N LEU A 203 -6.68 -0.40 23.24
CA LEU A 203 -6.82 -1.36 22.16
C LEU A 203 -7.91 -0.91 21.19
N ASN A 204 -7.51 -0.49 20.02
CA ASN A 204 -8.41 -0.14 18.93
C ASN A 204 -8.38 -1.21 17.85
N TYR A 205 -9.50 -1.41 17.20
CA TYR A 205 -9.59 -2.12 15.91
C TYR A 205 -10.38 -1.31 14.90
N ALA A 206 -10.08 -1.53 13.63
CA ALA A 206 -10.84 -0.98 12.52
C ALA A 206 -10.99 -2.02 11.43
N ILE A 207 -12.19 -2.14 10.89
CA ILE A 207 -12.54 -3.00 9.75
C ILE A 207 -13.13 -2.11 8.68
N GLY A 208 -12.61 -2.21 7.46
CA GLY A 208 -13.15 -1.48 6.32
C GLY A 208 -13.34 -2.36 5.11
N TYR A 209 -14.38 -2.09 4.35
CA TYR A 209 -14.65 -2.75 3.08
C TYR A 209 -14.98 -1.71 2.03
N ARG A 210 -14.30 -1.79 0.88
CA ARG A 210 -14.60 -0.96 -0.29
C ARG A 210 -14.93 -1.85 -1.47
N GLY A 211 -16.14 -1.72 -1.96
CA GLY A 211 -16.66 -2.42 -3.13
C GLY A 211 -16.96 -1.46 -4.28
N HIS A 212 -16.81 -1.95 -5.50
CA HIS A 212 -17.22 -1.24 -6.70
C HIS A 212 -17.61 -2.24 -7.77
N ARG A 213 -18.67 -1.95 -8.52
CA ARG A 213 -19.05 -2.67 -9.73
C ARG A 213 -19.68 -1.69 -10.71
N SER A 214 -19.36 -1.84 -11.99
CA SER A 214 -20.01 -1.14 -13.10
C SER A 214 -20.03 -2.04 -14.32
N LEU A 215 -21.15 -2.06 -15.04
CA LEU A 215 -21.28 -2.88 -16.27
C LEU A 215 -20.51 -2.27 -17.44
N GLY A 216 -20.42 -0.94 -17.48
CA GLY A 216 -19.90 -0.23 -18.65
C GLY A 216 -21.01 0.12 -19.64
N LYS A 217 -20.65 0.82 -20.69
CA LYS A 217 -21.56 1.21 -21.78
C LYS A 217 -21.40 0.32 -23.02
N TYR A 218 -20.23 -0.31 -23.17
CA TYR A 218 -19.90 -1.15 -24.28
C TYR A 218 -19.97 -2.61 -23.88
N GLN A 219 -20.04 -3.50 -24.87
CA GLN A 219 -20.01 -4.95 -24.66
C GLN A 219 -18.74 -5.36 -23.91
N HIS A 220 -18.83 -6.38 -23.08
CA HIS A 220 -17.73 -7.01 -22.34
C HIS A 220 -16.81 -6.03 -21.60
N GLN A 221 -17.41 -5.17 -20.75
CA GLN A 221 -16.70 -4.07 -20.11
C GLN A 221 -16.89 -4.02 -18.58
N ILE A 222 -17.38 -5.08 -17.97
CA ILE A 222 -17.62 -5.11 -16.52
C ILE A 222 -16.33 -4.85 -15.77
N SER A 223 -16.38 -3.88 -14.85
CA SER A 223 -15.34 -3.62 -13.87
C SER A 223 -15.81 -3.93 -12.46
N GLY A 224 -14.94 -4.52 -11.66
CA GLY A 224 -15.23 -4.88 -10.27
C GLY A 224 -14.04 -4.69 -9.35
N ARG A 225 -14.30 -4.29 -8.10
CA ARG A 225 -13.30 -4.14 -7.06
C ARG A 225 -13.86 -4.57 -5.71
N SER A 226 -13.07 -5.32 -4.95
CA SER A 226 -13.37 -5.73 -3.58
C SER A 226 -12.11 -5.57 -2.75
N GLN A 227 -12.17 -4.77 -1.67
CA GLN A 227 -11.02 -4.43 -0.83
C GLN A 227 -11.42 -4.51 0.63
N LEU A 228 -10.92 -5.53 1.33
CA LEU A 228 -11.09 -5.71 2.77
C LEU A 228 -9.83 -5.20 3.50
N ARG A 229 -10.05 -4.44 4.57
CA ARG A 229 -9.01 -3.81 5.38
C ARG A 229 -9.29 -4.08 6.85
N PHE A 230 -8.25 -4.46 7.56
CA PHE A 230 -8.27 -4.60 9.02
C PHE A 230 -7.04 -3.94 9.61
N SER A 231 -7.20 -3.16 10.67
CA SER A 231 -6.09 -2.67 11.46
C SER A 231 -6.40 -2.73 12.95
N THR A 232 -5.37 -2.94 13.75
CA THR A 232 -5.46 -2.88 15.21
C THR A 232 -4.22 -2.21 15.78
N ARG A 233 -4.40 -1.47 16.85
CA ARG A 233 -3.36 -0.79 17.61
C ARG A 233 -3.56 -1.08 19.09
N TYR A 234 -2.49 -1.49 19.74
CA TYR A 234 -2.42 -1.70 21.17
C TYR A 234 -1.27 -0.89 21.78
N GLU A 235 -1.51 -0.33 22.96
CA GLU A 235 -0.49 0.32 23.78
C GLU A 235 -0.67 -0.14 25.24
N ASN A 236 0.43 -0.57 25.89
CA ASN A 236 0.35 -1.04 27.26
C ASN A 236 0.11 0.10 28.25
N PRO A 237 -0.31 -0.20 29.52
CA PRO A 237 -0.68 0.81 30.53
C PRO A 237 0.37 1.88 30.78
N ASN A 238 1.63 1.55 30.75
CA ASN A 238 2.72 2.50 31.02
C ASN A 238 3.24 3.19 29.75
N GLY A 239 2.61 2.97 28.56
CA GLY A 239 2.99 3.56 27.29
C GLY A 239 4.34 3.11 26.73
N ARG A 240 4.98 2.08 27.35
CA ARG A 240 6.28 1.61 26.91
C ARG A 240 6.20 0.72 25.68
N TYR A 241 5.27 -0.23 25.65
CA TYR A 241 5.11 -1.18 24.54
C TYR A 241 3.96 -0.77 23.63
N ARG A 242 4.18 -0.82 22.32
CA ARG A 242 3.16 -0.62 21.29
C ARG A 242 3.22 -1.73 20.26
N LEU A 243 2.04 -2.16 19.84
CA LEU A 243 1.82 -3.10 18.75
C LEU A 243 0.88 -2.49 17.72
N ARG A 244 1.17 -2.68 16.45
CA ARG A 244 0.32 -2.33 15.31
C ARG A 244 0.28 -3.47 14.32
N LEU A 245 -0.92 -3.85 13.91
CA LEU A 245 -1.16 -4.87 12.90
C LEU A 245 -2.07 -4.30 11.82
N GLN A 246 -1.76 -4.59 10.57
CA GLN A 246 -2.59 -4.25 9.42
C GLN A 246 -2.67 -5.43 8.46
N ILE A 247 -3.88 -5.71 7.99
CA ILE A 247 -4.17 -6.73 6.98
C ILE A 247 -5.00 -6.08 5.88
N MET A 248 -4.61 -6.30 4.63
CA MET A 248 -5.35 -5.83 3.47
C MET A 248 -5.40 -6.92 2.41
N ASN A 249 -6.61 -7.22 1.94
CA ASN A 249 -6.86 -8.09 0.80
C ASN A 249 -7.65 -7.31 -0.23
N GLN A 250 -7.22 -7.34 -1.49
CA GLN A 250 -7.90 -6.64 -2.57
C GLN A 250 -7.94 -7.49 -3.84
N LYS A 251 -9.06 -7.41 -4.55
CA LYS A 251 -9.26 -7.99 -5.87
C LYS A 251 -9.81 -6.91 -6.78
N ILE A 252 -9.21 -6.76 -7.95
CA ILE A 252 -9.68 -5.89 -9.03
C ILE A 252 -9.85 -6.78 -10.25
N SER A 253 -11.04 -6.80 -10.83
CA SER A 253 -11.39 -7.62 -11.99
C SER A 253 -11.95 -6.72 -13.08
N GLN A 254 -11.52 -6.92 -14.31
CA GLN A 254 -11.98 -6.17 -15.47
C GLN A 254 -12.18 -7.13 -16.63
N GLN A 255 -13.28 -6.97 -17.34
CA GLN A 255 -13.43 -7.51 -18.67
C GLN A 255 -12.74 -6.58 -19.65
N GLU A 256 -12.03 -7.18 -20.60
CA GLU A 256 -11.31 -6.48 -21.67
C GLU A 256 -11.94 -6.86 -23.00
N ASN A 257 -12.13 -5.87 -23.87
CA ASN A 257 -12.84 -6.07 -25.14
C ASN A 257 -12.03 -5.62 -26.38
N GLY A 258 -10.81 -5.14 -26.18
CA GLY A 258 -9.91 -4.72 -27.26
C GLY A 258 -10.34 -3.44 -27.98
N GLY A 259 -11.40 -2.75 -27.52
CA GLY A 259 -11.95 -1.58 -28.22
C GLY A 259 -12.99 -1.95 -29.28
N LEU A 260 -13.49 -0.95 -30.00
CA LEU A 260 -14.43 -1.13 -31.10
C LEU A 260 -13.73 -1.80 -32.30
N ASN A 261 -14.45 -2.65 -33.01
CA ASN A 261 -13.99 -3.15 -34.30
C ASN A 261 -14.06 -2.04 -35.39
N GLU A 262 -13.45 -2.26 -36.53
CA GLU A 262 -13.32 -1.25 -37.59
C GLU A 262 -14.67 -0.75 -38.12
N ALA A 263 -15.67 -1.62 -38.26
CA ALA A 263 -17.03 -1.24 -38.66
C ALA A 263 -17.71 -0.36 -37.62
N SER A 264 -17.63 -0.74 -36.33
CA SER A 264 -18.24 0.02 -35.25
C SER A 264 -17.54 1.37 -34.96
N ILE A 265 -16.28 1.56 -35.38
CA ILE A 265 -15.63 2.89 -35.36
C ILE A 265 -16.35 3.83 -36.32
N GLN A 266 -16.68 3.36 -37.54
CA GLN A 266 -17.43 4.15 -38.53
C GLN A 266 -18.83 4.47 -38.04
N ASP A 267 -19.51 3.50 -37.45
CA ASP A 267 -20.85 3.68 -36.83
C ASP A 267 -20.80 4.68 -35.68
N PHE A 268 -19.78 4.62 -34.84
CA PHE A 268 -19.57 5.57 -33.76
C PHE A 268 -19.36 7.01 -34.28
N GLU A 269 -18.61 7.17 -35.36
CA GLU A 269 -18.29 8.46 -35.98
C GLU A 269 -19.44 9.00 -36.85
N SER A 270 -20.38 8.16 -37.28
CA SER A 270 -21.55 8.57 -38.07
C SER A 270 -22.43 9.59 -37.35
N GLY A 271 -22.48 9.50 -36.01
CA GLY A 271 -23.34 10.32 -35.17
C GLY A 271 -24.82 9.94 -35.22
N ASP A 272 -25.16 8.81 -35.82
CA ASP A 272 -26.53 8.29 -35.84
C ASP A 272 -27.05 8.01 -34.43
N ASP A 273 -28.31 8.37 -34.19
CA ASP A 273 -28.98 8.20 -32.88
C ASP A 273 -29.05 6.74 -32.45
N GLU A 274 -29.08 5.81 -33.40
CA GLU A 274 -29.08 4.35 -33.14
C GLU A 274 -27.88 3.91 -32.34
N PHE A 275 -26.70 4.51 -32.59
CA PHE A 275 -25.44 4.16 -31.95
C PHE A 275 -25.16 4.97 -30.66
N PHE A 276 -26.07 5.83 -30.18
CA PHE A 276 -26.00 6.40 -28.83
C PHE A 276 -26.16 5.34 -27.75
N ASP A 277 -26.86 4.24 -28.06
CA ASP A 277 -26.81 2.99 -27.30
C ASP A 277 -25.52 2.25 -27.64
N ARG A 278 -24.48 2.47 -26.84
CA ARG A 278 -23.13 1.94 -27.08
C ARG A 278 -23.01 0.42 -26.98
N GLU A 279 -24.01 -0.26 -26.42
CA GLU A 279 -24.06 -1.74 -26.40
C GLU A 279 -24.30 -2.35 -27.78
N ARG A 280 -24.78 -1.55 -28.75
CA ARG A 280 -24.96 -1.97 -30.15
C ARG A 280 -23.68 -2.01 -30.96
N LEU A 281 -22.64 -1.29 -30.50
CA LEU A 281 -21.35 -1.26 -31.16
C LEU A 281 -20.56 -2.53 -30.85
N GLU A 282 -20.13 -3.21 -31.89
CA GLU A 282 -19.33 -4.43 -31.76
C GLU A 282 -17.90 -4.13 -31.32
N VAL A 283 -17.36 -5.01 -30.52
CA VAL A 283 -16.00 -4.94 -29.99
C VAL A 283 -15.12 -6.01 -30.61
N ASN A 284 -13.80 -5.85 -30.49
CA ASN A 284 -12.85 -6.77 -31.09
C ASN A 284 -12.93 -8.19 -30.50
N PHE A 285 -13.28 -8.32 -29.22
CA PHE A 285 -13.49 -9.60 -28.55
C PHE A 285 -14.29 -9.45 -27.25
N GLU A 286 -14.95 -10.54 -26.82
CA GLU A 286 -15.77 -10.55 -25.61
C GLU A 286 -15.37 -11.65 -24.61
N ASN A 287 -14.14 -12.15 -24.68
CA ASN A 287 -13.72 -13.36 -23.99
C ASN A 287 -12.45 -13.17 -23.14
N ALA A 288 -12.05 -11.93 -22.88
CA ALA A 288 -10.85 -11.65 -22.12
C ALA A 288 -11.16 -11.03 -20.74
N THR A 289 -10.38 -11.42 -19.75
CA THR A 289 -10.45 -10.89 -18.39
C THR A 289 -9.08 -10.57 -17.85
N ASN A 290 -9.01 -9.51 -17.05
CA ASN A 290 -7.79 -9.06 -16.41
C ASN A 290 -8.02 -8.90 -14.91
N ASN A 291 -7.33 -9.69 -14.10
CA ASN A 291 -7.49 -9.77 -12.66
C ASN A 291 -6.21 -9.36 -11.93
N PHE A 292 -6.37 -8.58 -10.89
CA PHE A 292 -5.34 -8.28 -9.91
C PHE A 292 -5.78 -8.74 -8.52
N ILE A 293 -4.92 -9.46 -7.82
CA ILE A 293 -5.11 -9.84 -6.43
C ILE A 293 -3.91 -9.31 -5.64
N GLY A 294 -4.20 -8.45 -4.65
CA GLY A 294 -3.20 -7.89 -3.75
C GLY A 294 -3.46 -8.32 -2.31
N LYS A 295 -2.40 -8.74 -1.61
CA LYS A 295 -2.45 -9.05 -0.18
C LYS A 295 -1.32 -8.33 0.52
N ARG A 296 -1.62 -7.71 1.65
CA ARG A 296 -0.63 -7.04 2.48
C ARG A 296 -0.84 -7.35 3.94
N TYR A 297 0.26 -7.64 4.61
CA TYR A 297 0.33 -7.90 6.04
C TYR A 297 1.43 -7.03 6.63
N VAL A 298 1.14 -6.30 7.70
CA VAL A 298 2.11 -5.50 8.42
C VAL A 298 1.98 -5.79 9.90
N LEU A 299 3.08 -6.13 10.54
CA LEU A 299 3.21 -6.23 11.99
C LEU A 299 4.33 -5.31 12.42
N GLU A 300 4.04 -4.42 13.35
CA GLU A 300 5.02 -3.51 13.91
C GLU A 300 4.94 -3.52 15.43
N GLN A 301 6.09 -3.61 16.08
CA GLN A 301 6.21 -3.57 17.53
C GLN A 301 7.35 -2.65 17.91
N ASP A 302 7.14 -1.87 18.97
CA ASP A 302 8.19 -1.03 19.53
C ASP A 302 8.13 -0.96 21.07
N TYR A 303 9.29 -0.74 21.66
CA TYR A 303 9.45 -0.60 23.09
C TYR A 303 10.23 0.67 23.44
N LEU A 304 9.72 1.45 24.40
CA LEU A 304 10.36 2.64 24.93
C LEU A 304 11.40 2.25 25.98
N LEU A 305 12.68 2.32 25.61
CA LEU A 305 13.80 1.97 26.49
C LEU A 305 14.05 3.08 27.51
N LEU A 306 14.22 4.31 27.01
CA LEU A 306 14.50 5.48 27.84
C LEU A 306 13.23 6.32 27.95
N ARG A 307 12.76 6.45 29.18
CA ARG A 307 11.68 7.36 29.56
C ARG A 307 12.20 8.26 30.67
N SER A 308 12.09 9.54 30.48
CA SER A 308 12.28 10.47 31.59
C SER A 308 10.99 10.64 32.39
N ASN A 309 11.16 10.91 33.67
CA ASN A 309 10.07 11.25 34.59
C ASN A 309 9.61 12.70 34.39
N ASP A 310 10.44 13.58 33.78
CA ASP A 310 10.10 14.97 33.49
C ASP A 310 9.63 15.18 32.04
N SER A 311 8.50 15.82 31.92
CA SER A 311 7.57 15.73 30.80
C SER A 311 8.01 16.28 29.44
N LEU A 312 9.07 17.07 29.28
CA LEU A 312 9.43 17.67 28.00
C LEU A 312 10.94 17.83 27.73
N GLN A 313 11.82 17.69 28.71
CA GLN A 313 13.23 18.05 28.55
C GLN A 313 14.22 16.89 28.37
N THR A 314 13.75 15.66 28.42
CA THR A 314 14.66 14.51 28.38
C THR A 314 14.45 13.64 27.14
N PRO A 315 15.54 13.06 26.63
CA PRO A 315 15.50 12.20 25.46
C PRO A 315 14.62 10.96 25.69
N ARG A 316 13.85 10.59 24.66
CA ARG A 316 13.08 9.35 24.62
C ARG A 316 13.64 8.47 23.51
N LEU A 317 13.99 7.24 23.85
CA LEU A 317 14.53 6.27 22.89
C LEU A 317 13.57 5.08 22.78
N ARG A 318 13.09 4.82 21.58
CA ARG A 318 12.32 3.61 21.23
C ARG A 318 13.14 2.73 20.31
N LEU A 319 13.09 1.43 20.55
CA LEU A 319 13.54 0.43 19.61
C LEU A 319 12.35 -0.39 19.13
N GLY A 320 12.36 -0.78 17.89
CA GLY A 320 11.28 -1.55 17.33
C GLY A 320 11.69 -2.31 16.08
N TYR A 321 10.74 -3.13 15.63
CA TYR A 321 10.84 -3.79 14.35
C TYR A 321 9.50 -3.74 13.62
N ARG A 322 9.57 -3.86 12.31
CA ARG A 322 8.42 -3.95 11.43
C ARG A 322 8.63 -5.08 10.44
N MET A 323 7.65 -5.93 10.33
CA MET A 323 7.56 -6.97 9.30
C MET A 323 6.44 -6.60 8.35
N GLN A 324 6.72 -6.69 7.06
CA GLN A 324 5.74 -6.43 6.02
C GLN A 324 5.84 -7.53 4.97
N SER A 325 4.70 -7.95 4.47
CA SER A 325 4.61 -8.85 3.31
C SER A 325 3.58 -8.30 2.34
N ASP A 326 4.02 -8.07 1.11
CA ASP A 326 3.18 -7.64 -0.01
C ASP A 326 3.20 -8.71 -1.09
N ILE A 327 2.02 -9.11 -1.54
CA ILE A 327 1.83 -10.08 -2.62
C ILE A 327 0.97 -9.43 -3.68
N GLN A 328 1.39 -9.55 -4.93
CA GLN A 328 0.66 -9.09 -6.11
C GLN A 328 0.60 -10.23 -7.12
N ASP A 329 -0.60 -10.52 -7.56
CA ASP A 329 -0.90 -11.57 -8.52
C ASP A 329 -1.71 -10.93 -9.66
N ASN A 330 -1.11 -10.81 -10.82
CA ASN A 330 -1.69 -10.21 -12.01
C ASN A 330 -1.92 -11.30 -13.05
N ARG A 331 -3.16 -11.41 -13.56
CA ARG A 331 -3.56 -12.44 -14.51
C ARG A 331 -4.37 -11.83 -15.63
N PHE A 332 -3.93 -12.06 -16.84
CA PHE A 332 -4.73 -11.88 -18.05
C PHE A 332 -5.09 -13.26 -18.60
N SER A 333 -6.34 -13.46 -18.96
CA SER A 333 -6.81 -14.70 -19.61
C SER A 333 -7.81 -14.38 -20.70
N GLN A 334 -7.69 -15.11 -21.80
CA GLN A 334 -8.57 -14.99 -22.96
C GLN A 334 -8.92 -16.40 -23.48
N ASP A 335 -10.18 -16.65 -23.82
CA ASP A 335 -10.59 -17.99 -24.25
C ASP A 335 -10.19 -18.30 -25.69
N GLN A 336 -10.13 -17.29 -26.55
CA GLN A 336 -9.68 -17.37 -27.94
C GLN A 336 -8.71 -16.22 -28.20
N ALA A 337 -7.59 -16.51 -28.87
CA ALA A 337 -6.63 -15.49 -29.26
C ALA A 337 -7.26 -14.49 -30.23
N TYR A 338 -6.91 -13.24 -30.05
CA TYR A 338 -7.30 -12.16 -30.96
C TYR A 338 -6.14 -11.89 -31.94
N SER A 339 -6.43 -12.07 -33.22
CA SER A 339 -5.39 -11.93 -34.28
C SER A 339 -4.76 -10.54 -34.36
N GLY A 340 -5.44 -9.49 -33.88
CA GLY A 340 -4.90 -8.13 -33.78
C GLY A 340 -3.74 -7.97 -32.78
N TYR A 341 -3.50 -8.95 -31.89
CA TYR A 341 -2.34 -9.00 -31.01
C TYR A 341 -1.20 -9.89 -31.56
N GLY A 342 -1.32 -10.40 -32.81
CA GLY A 342 -0.34 -11.30 -33.40
C GLY A 342 -0.58 -12.77 -33.03
N ASP A 343 0.43 -13.59 -33.31
CA ASP A 343 0.37 -15.02 -33.10
C ASP A 343 0.63 -15.43 -31.64
N LEU A 344 0.04 -16.56 -31.22
CA LEU A 344 0.39 -17.17 -29.97
C LEU A 344 1.82 -17.73 -30.01
N ALA A 345 2.50 -17.62 -28.88
CA ALA A 345 3.78 -18.31 -28.69
C ALA A 345 3.61 -19.81 -28.88
N ALA A 346 4.68 -20.46 -29.34
CA ALA A 346 4.68 -21.87 -29.74
C ALA A 346 4.06 -22.77 -28.63
N ASN A 347 3.17 -23.67 -29.03
CA ASN A 347 2.49 -24.67 -28.21
C ASN A 347 1.40 -24.14 -27.27
N LEU A 348 0.99 -22.88 -27.34
CA LEU A 348 -0.14 -22.36 -26.59
C LEU A 348 -1.42 -22.47 -27.41
N THR A 349 -2.52 -22.83 -26.74
CA THR A 349 -3.87 -22.90 -27.35
C THR A 349 -4.76 -21.74 -26.92
N LYS A 350 -4.42 -21.08 -25.81
CA LYS A 350 -5.16 -19.94 -25.23
C LYS A 350 -4.20 -18.95 -24.60
N PRO A 351 -4.47 -17.65 -24.72
CA PRO A 351 -3.71 -16.63 -24.01
C PRO A 351 -3.94 -16.72 -22.50
N TYR A 352 -2.84 -16.81 -21.75
CA TYR A 352 -2.83 -16.77 -20.30
C TYR A 352 -1.52 -16.17 -19.79
N ASP A 353 -1.55 -14.90 -19.42
CA ASP A 353 -0.40 -14.21 -18.85
C ASP A 353 -0.58 -14.12 -17.34
N HIS A 354 0.46 -14.50 -16.61
CA HIS A 354 0.44 -14.51 -15.15
C HIS A 354 1.76 -13.97 -14.61
N VAL A 355 1.66 -12.90 -13.83
CA VAL A 355 2.80 -12.32 -13.11
C VAL A 355 2.52 -12.34 -11.62
N TYR A 356 3.35 -13.05 -10.89
CA TYR A 356 3.32 -13.12 -9.45
C TYR A 356 4.53 -12.39 -8.85
N TYR A 357 4.28 -11.48 -7.93
CA TYR A 357 5.29 -10.75 -7.20
C TYR A 357 5.05 -10.85 -5.69
N SER A 358 6.11 -11.10 -4.94
CA SER A 358 6.08 -11.04 -3.49
C SER A 358 7.25 -10.24 -2.96
N LEU A 359 6.98 -9.34 -2.02
CA LEU A 359 7.97 -8.56 -1.29
C LEU A 359 7.79 -8.81 0.20
N ARG A 360 8.84 -9.25 0.86
CA ARG A 360 8.92 -9.34 2.32
C ARG A 360 9.96 -8.36 2.81
N GLN A 361 9.59 -7.52 3.76
CA GLN A 361 10.48 -6.52 4.36
C GLN A 361 10.55 -6.75 5.86
N PHE A 362 11.75 -6.65 6.39
CA PHE A 362 12.01 -6.63 7.81
C PHE A 362 12.83 -5.40 8.16
N ASP A 363 12.26 -4.50 8.95
CA ASP A 363 12.91 -3.28 9.43
C ASP A 363 13.24 -3.44 10.91
N ALA A 364 14.50 -3.27 11.28
CA ALA A 364 14.89 -2.97 12.64
C ALA A 364 15.12 -1.46 12.74
N TYR A 365 14.44 -0.79 13.66
CA TYR A 365 14.49 0.66 13.73
C TYR A 365 14.64 1.22 15.14
N THR A 366 15.16 2.43 15.21
CA THR A 366 15.23 3.25 16.41
C THR A 366 14.54 4.59 16.19
N ILE A 367 13.92 5.12 17.25
CA ILE A 367 13.34 6.47 17.25
C ILE A 367 13.88 7.20 18.47
N LEU A 368 14.57 8.30 18.23
CA LEU A 368 15.05 9.22 19.24
C LEU A 368 14.25 10.52 19.16
N THR A 369 13.66 10.93 20.28
CA THR A 369 13.04 12.25 20.41
C THR A 369 13.76 13.01 21.51
N SER A 370 14.30 14.19 21.18
CA SER A 370 15.06 15.04 22.10
C SER A 370 14.77 16.50 21.80
N PRO A 371 14.71 17.37 22.83
CA PRO A 371 14.60 18.82 22.62
C PRO A 371 15.76 19.38 21.78
N THR A 372 16.97 18.87 21.96
CA THR A 372 18.17 19.33 21.26
C THR A 372 18.24 18.84 19.82
N ILE A 373 17.96 17.54 19.58
CA ILE A 373 18.09 16.90 18.26
C ILE A 373 16.79 17.00 17.48
N GLY A 374 15.63 17.09 18.15
CA GLY A 374 14.31 16.94 17.54
C GLY A 374 13.89 15.46 17.51
N TRP A 375 13.16 15.08 16.47
CA TRP A 375 12.74 13.71 16.22
C TRP A 375 13.65 13.10 15.14
N PHE A 376 14.27 11.98 15.46
CA PHE A 376 15.12 11.22 14.55
C PHE A 376 14.69 9.76 14.55
N SER A 377 14.60 9.15 13.38
CA SER A 377 14.47 7.70 13.25
C SER A 377 15.53 7.17 12.30
N GLY A 378 16.14 6.04 12.67
CA GLY A 378 17.04 5.28 11.81
C GLY A 378 16.57 3.85 11.69
N HIS A 379 16.80 3.22 10.55
CA HIS A 379 16.43 1.82 10.33
C HIS A 379 17.44 1.11 9.45
N ILE A 380 17.55 -0.18 9.67
CA ILE A 380 18.15 -1.15 8.75
C ILE A 380 17.02 -2.02 8.23
N ARG A 381 16.97 -2.18 6.92
CA ARG A 381 15.92 -2.89 6.21
C ARG A 381 16.49 -4.04 5.42
N HIS A 382 15.89 -5.21 5.57
CA HIS A 382 16.09 -6.36 4.72
C HIS A 382 14.88 -6.51 3.80
N HIS A 383 15.14 -6.61 2.50
CA HIS A 383 14.16 -6.92 1.47
C HIS A 383 14.41 -8.32 0.94
N LYS A 384 13.36 -9.10 0.83
CA LYS A 384 13.34 -10.34 0.06
C LYS A 384 12.21 -10.28 -0.93
N TYR A 385 12.54 -10.29 -2.20
CA TYR A 385 11.52 -10.24 -3.25
C TYR A 385 11.66 -11.38 -4.25
N SER A 386 10.53 -11.73 -4.84
CA SER A 386 10.42 -12.75 -5.87
C SER A 386 9.47 -12.28 -6.96
N TYR A 387 9.93 -12.33 -8.19
CA TYR A 387 9.14 -12.11 -9.39
C TYR A 387 9.10 -13.38 -10.21
N LYS A 388 7.89 -13.80 -10.63
CA LYS A 388 7.66 -15.02 -11.38
C LYS A 388 6.62 -14.76 -12.46
N GLU A 389 6.83 -15.34 -13.62
CA GLU A 389 5.87 -15.41 -14.71
C GLU A 389 5.20 -16.79 -14.77
N ALA A 390 4.24 -16.99 -15.67
CA ALA A 390 3.56 -18.27 -15.83
C ALA A 390 4.55 -19.41 -16.09
N GLU A 391 4.32 -20.56 -15.45
CA GLU A 391 5.22 -21.72 -15.54
C GLU A 391 5.41 -22.27 -16.97
N GLN A 392 4.46 -21.99 -17.85
CA GLN A 392 4.52 -22.40 -19.27
C GLN A 392 5.49 -21.56 -20.12
N LEU A 393 5.98 -20.46 -19.57
CA LEU A 393 6.81 -19.48 -20.23
C LEU A 393 8.22 -19.56 -19.63
N VAL A 394 9.22 -19.72 -20.47
CA VAL A 394 10.57 -20.25 -20.15
C VAL A 394 11.48 -19.30 -19.32
N ASN A 395 11.00 -18.14 -18.87
CA ASN A 395 11.85 -17.23 -18.14
C ASN A 395 12.09 -17.65 -16.68
N PRO A 396 13.35 -17.61 -16.20
CA PRO A 396 13.65 -17.92 -14.82
C PRO A 396 13.02 -16.88 -13.86
N SER A 397 12.57 -17.36 -12.72
CA SER A 397 12.12 -16.48 -11.63
C SER A 397 13.28 -15.64 -11.09
N ILE A 398 13.03 -14.37 -10.81
CA ILE A 398 13.96 -13.48 -10.13
C ILE A 398 13.70 -13.58 -8.64
N ASN A 399 14.72 -13.98 -7.87
CA ASN A 399 14.66 -14.03 -6.42
C ASN A 399 15.90 -13.33 -5.88
N GLU A 400 15.71 -12.36 -4.98
CA GLU A 400 16.83 -11.57 -4.45
C GLU A 400 16.59 -11.17 -3.00
N ASP A 401 17.67 -11.15 -2.23
CA ASP A 401 17.76 -10.58 -0.90
C ASP A 401 18.59 -9.30 -0.99
N ALA A 402 18.05 -8.18 -0.49
CA ALA A 402 18.69 -6.88 -0.54
C ALA A 402 18.64 -6.19 0.82
N TYR A 403 19.61 -5.33 1.09
CA TYR A 403 19.70 -4.58 2.34
C TYR A 403 19.79 -3.09 2.06
N ALA A 404 19.10 -2.31 2.89
CA ALA A 404 19.14 -0.85 2.87
C ALA A 404 19.29 -0.29 4.28
N VAL A 405 19.85 0.91 4.37
CA VAL A 405 19.90 1.71 5.59
C VAL A 405 19.24 3.05 5.32
N GLY A 406 18.46 3.53 6.26
CA GLY A 406 17.78 4.79 6.08
C GLY A 406 17.43 5.48 7.39
N GLY A 407 16.91 6.69 7.25
CA GLY A 407 16.49 7.48 8.40
C GLY A 407 15.67 8.68 8.01
N GLU A 408 15.05 9.28 9.01
CA GLU A 408 14.30 10.52 8.88
C GLU A 408 14.62 11.41 10.08
N TRP A 409 14.82 12.69 9.80
CA TRP A 409 15.08 13.71 10.79
C TRP A 409 14.08 14.85 10.65
N ARG A 410 13.45 15.24 11.76
CA ARG A 410 12.49 16.35 11.84
C ARG A 410 12.90 17.25 13.01
N LYS A 411 13.03 18.53 12.75
CA LYS A 411 13.34 19.51 13.79
C LYS A 411 12.73 20.87 13.45
N ARG A 412 12.29 21.58 14.50
CA ARG A 412 11.89 22.97 14.41
C ARG A 412 13.02 23.88 14.89
N PHE A 413 13.39 24.84 14.05
CA PHE A 413 14.35 25.90 14.34
C PHE A 413 13.62 27.24 14.37
N GLY A 414 13.19 27.69 15.56
CA GLY A 414 12.30 28.84 15.68
C GLY A 414 10.97 28.61 14.97
N SER A 415 10.69 29.37 13.92
CA SER A 415 9.50 29.22 13.06
C SER A 415 9.72 28.27 11.87
N LEU A 416 10.95 27.86 11.59
CA LEU A 416 11.29 26.97 10.47
C LEU A 416 11.10 25.51 10.88
N ASP A 417 10.21 24.79 10.22
CA ASP A 417 10.11 23.34 10.31
C ASP A 417 11.00 22.70 9.25
N PHE A 418 11.89 21.83 9.67
CA PHE A 418 12.81 21.08 8.81
C PHE A 418 12.47 19.59 8.85
N ARG A 419 12.47 18.96 7.68
CA ARG A 419 12.31 17.51 7.51
C ARG A 419 13.28 17.01 6.44
N ALA A 420 14.04 15.98 6.77
CA ALA A 420 14.88 15.27 5.81
C ALA A 420 14.72 13.77 5.99
N SER A 421 14.79 13.01 4.92
CA SER A 421 14.81 11.55 4.95
C SER A 421 15.64 10.99 3.81
N ALA A 422 16.33 9.89 4.07
CA ALA A 422 17.11 9.18 3.06
C ALA A 422 17.04 7.68 3.31
N GLU A 423 17.15 6.90 2.25
CA GLU A 423 17.39 5.46 2.31
C GLU A 423 18.34 5.08 1.18
N ILE A 424 19.35 4.30 1.51
CA ILE A 424 20.42 3.90 0.60
C ILE A 424 20.50 2.38 0.61
N GLY A 425 20.46 1.76 -0.56
CA GLY A 425 20.73 0.35 -0.76
C GLY A 425 22.21 0.03 -0.46
N ILE A 426 22.45 -0.97 0.36
CA ILE A 426 23.80 -1.44 0.71
C ILE A 426 24.18 -2.64 -0.17
N SER A 427 23.22 -3.49 -0.48
CA SER A 427 23.39 -4.65 -1.34
C SER A 427 22.12 -4.98 -2.07
N GLY A 428 22.25 -5.67 -3.21
CA GLY A 428 21.17 -6.01 -4.14
C GLY A 428 21.23 -5.12 -5.38
N ASP A 429 21.15 -5.75 -6.56
CA ASP A 429 21.38 -5.07 -7.85
C ASP A 429 20.22 -4.15 -8.25
N ARG A 430 19.01 -4.42 -7.74
CA ARG A 430 17.76 -3.72 -8.12
C ARG A 430 17.24 -2.80 -7.02
N ILE A 431 17.93 -2.71 -5.89
CA ILE A 431 17.52 -1.82 -4.80
C ILE A 431 17.79 -0.37 -5.16
N GLY A 432 16.81 0.49 -4.94
CA GLY A 432 16.92 1.91 -5.21
C GLY A 432 17.46 2.72 -4.04
N ASN A 433 17.58 4.02 -4.27
CA ASN A 433 18.00 5.00 -3.28
C ASN A 433 17.04 6.19 -3.32
N TYR A 434 16.85 6.87 -2.20
CA TYR A 434 16.17 8.17 -2.21
C TYR A 434 16.75 9.13 -1.18
N VAL A 435 16.65 10.42 -1.50
CA VAL A 435 16.92 11.54 -0.60
C VAL A 435 15.78 12.55 -0.72
N PHE A 436 15.28 13.00 0.40
CA PHE A 436 14.23 14.01 0.51
C PHE A 436 14.60 15.05 1.54
N GLY A 437 14.44 16.32 1.21
CA GLY A 437 14.59 17.44 2.13
C GLY A 437 13.47 18.46 1.92
N GLU A 438 12.92 18.96 3.01
CA GLU A 438 11.84 19.95 3.01
C GLU A 438 12.03 20.94 4.14
N ILE A 439 11.77 22.19 3.86
CA ILE A 439 11.63 23.27 4.83
C ILE A 439 10.22 23.86 4.73
N LYS A 440 9.63 24.20 5.88
CA LYS A 440 8.35 24.89 5.94
C LYS A 440 8.50 26.09 6.85
N GLN A 441 8.24 27.28 6.30
CA GLN A 441 8.41 28.57 6.95
C GLN A 441 7.13 29.39 6.86
N PRO A 442 6.51 29.79 7.96
CA PRO A 442 5.51 30.84 7.97
C PRO A 442 6.15 32.14 7.48
N LEU A 443 5.49 32.78 6.50
CA LEU A 443 5.85 34.08 5.98
C LEU A 443 4.69 35.04 6.28
N PHE A 444 4.98 36.19 6.84
CA PHE A 444 3.94 37.14 7.24
C PHE A 444 2.84 36.47 8.10
N SER A 445 1.72 37.13 8.33
CA SER A 445 0.70 36.64 9.26
C SER A 445 -0.09 35.40 8.78
N SER A 446 -0.09 35.10 7.48
CA SER A 446 -1.01 34.08 6.92
C SER A 446 -0.43 33.21 5.81
N PHE A 447 0.71 33.56 5.24
CA PHE A 447 1.36 32.76 4.20
C PHE A 447 2.30 31.72 4.80
N THR A 448 2.36 30.55 4.19
CA THR A 448 3.34 29.53 4.52
C THR A 448 4.07 29.10 3.25
N LEU A 449 5.38 29.24 3.25
CA LEU A 449 6.26 28.71 2.21
C LEU A 449 6.71 27.29 2.59
N THR A 450 6.55 26.35 1.68
CA THR A 450 7.14 25.01 1.76
C THR A 450 8.03 24.85 0.54
N ALA A 451 9.31 24.52 0.74
CA ALA A 451 10.25 24.29 -0.36
C ALA A 451 11.10 23.05 -0.07
N GLY A 452 11.53 22.37 -1.12
CA GLY A 452 12.32 21.17 -0.92
C GLY A 452 12.91 20.57 -2.20
N LEU A 453 13.66 19.51 -1.96
CA LEU A 453 14.36 18.71 -2.96
C LEU A 453 13.97 17.25 -2.78
N ARG A 454 13.79 16.55 -3.90
CA ARG A 454 13.60 15.09 -3.96
C ARG A 454 14.57 14.53 -4.99
N TRP A 455 15.33 13.53 -4.59
CA TRP A 455 16.14 12.73 -5.49
C TRP A 455 15.84 11.26 -5.25
N GLN A 456 15.67 10.50 -6.32
CA GLN A 456 15.41 9.07 -6.27
C GLN A 456 16.11 8.38 -7.42
N GLN A 457 16.69 7.23 -7.12
CA GLN A 457 17.15 6.25 -8.09
C GLN A 457 16.37 4.96 -7.85
N GLN A 458 15.69 4.43 -8.85
CA GLN A 458 14.80 3.30 -8.70
C GLN A 458 14.85 2.40 -9.93
N HIS A 459 14.75 1.08 -9.72
CA HIS A 459 14.53 0.13 -10.81
C HIS A 459 13.17 0.43 -11.47
N PRO A 460 13.07 0.49 -12.81
CA PRO A 460 11.83 0.90 -13.49
C PRO A 460 10.64 -0.05 -13.25
N GLY A 461 10.93 -1.30 -12.92
CA GLY A 461 9.95 -2.36 -12.65
C GLY A 461 10.34 -3.65 -13.36
N PHE A 462 9.95 -4.78 -12.79
CA PHE A 462 10.31 -6.09 -13.34
C PHE A 462 9.77 -6.33 -14.74
N VAL A 463 8.57 -5.82 -15.07
CA VAL A 463 7.98 -5.96 -16.41
C VAL A 463 8.76 -5.22 -17.50
N PHE A 464 9.62 -4.24 -17.15
CA PHE A 464 10.55 -3.63 -18.11
C PHE A 464 11.84 -4.42 -18.27
N GLU A 465 12.21 -5.22 -17.26
CA GLU A 465 13.36 -6.12 -17.32
C GLU A 465 13.02 -7.40 -18.08
N GLN A 466 11.95 -8.06 -17.69
CA GLN A 466 11.47 -9.24 -18.41
C GLN A 466 9.95 -9.32 -18.38
N PHE A 467 9.36 -9.67 -19.48
CA PHE A 467 7.95 -10.00 -19.61
C PHE A 467 7.76 -11.01 -20.73
N THR A 468 6.99 -12.05 -20.44
CA THR A 468 6.65 -13.10 -21.37
C THR A 468 5.14 -13.20 -21.46
N SER A 469 4.59 -12.67 -22.55
CA SER A 469 3.19 -12.84 -22.89
C SER A 469 2.96 -14.16 -23.62
N SER A 470 1.71 -14.62 -23.59
CA SER A 470 1.23 -15.68 -24.45
C SER A 470 1.24 -15.31 -25.94
N TYR A 471 1.28 -14.02 -26.26
CA TYR A 471 1.45 -13.52 -27.62
C TYR A 471 2.94 -13.31 -27.93
N ALA A 472 3.41 -13.83 -29.05
CA ALA A 472 4.83 -13.89 -29.40
C ALA A 472 5.49 -12.51 -29.47
N ASP A 473 4.77 -11.51 -29.98
CA ASP A 473 5.28 -10.14 -30.16
C ASP A 473 5.44 -9.35 -28.86
N TYR A 474 4.88 -9.85 -27.74
CA TYR A 474 4.93 -9.18 -26.43
C TYR A 474 5.83 -9.94 -25.45
N GLN A 475 7.02 -10.31 -25.92
CA GLN A 475 8.02 -10.99 -25.11
C GLN A 475 9.34 -10.23 -25.19
N TRP A 476 9.93 -9.93 -24.01
CA TRP A 476 11.25 -9.29 -23.97
C TRP A 476 12.02 -9.65 -22.70
N LYS A 477 13.32 -9.50 -22.83
CA LYS A 477 14.27 -9.57 -21.71
C LYS A 477 15.34 -8.52 -21.91
N ASN A 478 15.36 -7.53 -21.04
CA ASN A 478 16.22 -6.36 -21.09
C ASN A 478 17.08 -6.27 -19.83
N THR A 479 18.07 -5.40 -19.87
CA THR A 479 18.84 -4.97 -18.69
C THR A 479 18.59 -3.46 -18.50
N PRO A 480 17.48 -3.07 -17.90
CA PRO A 480 17.14 -1.66 -17.78
C PRO A 480 18.11 -0.96 -16.81
N GLU A 481 18.50 0.24 -17.17
CA GLU A 481 19.21 1.12 -16.25
C GLU A 481 18.26 1.63 -15.15
N MET A 482 18.83 2.02 -14.02
CA MET A 482 18.08 2.63 -12.93
C MET A 482 17.52 3.98 -13.36
N GLU A 483 16.23 4.17 -13.24
CA GLU A 483 15.58 5.46 -13.45
C GLU A 483 15.99 6.45 -12.36
N GLN A 484 16.44 7.65 -12.74
CA GLN A 484 16.81 8.71 -11.81
C GLN A 484 15.85 9.88 -11.95
N ARG A 485 15.29 10.31 -10.83
CA ARG A 485 14.37 11.45 -10.76
C ARG A 485 14.91 12.48 -9.77
N THR A 486 15.02 13.71 -10.23
CA THR A 486 15.36 14.86 -9.37
C THR A 486 14.25 15.89 -9.49
N ALA A 487 13.67 16.28 -8.37
CA ALA A 487 12.64 17.30 -8.35
C ALA A 487 12.96 18.38 -7.32
N ILE A 488 12.81 19.63 -7.72
CA ILE A 488 12.82 20.80 -6.83
C ILE A 488 11.41 21.35 -6.80
N PHE A 489 10.89 21.63 -5.63
CA PHE A 489 9.55 22.14 -5.48
C PHE A 489 9.48 23.31 -4.50
N ALA A 490 8.54 24.22 -4.76
CA ALA A 490 8.15 25.28 -3.86
C ALA A 490 6.63 25.42 -3.86
N GLN A 491 6.04 25.63 -2.70
CA GLN A 491 4.60 25.82 -2.50
C GLN A 491 4.36 26.99 -1.57
N LEU A 492 3.58 27.95 -2.02
CA LEU A 492 3.06 29.02 -1.21
C LEU A 492 1.59 28.72 -0.87
N SER A 493 1.24 28.70 0.39
CA SER A 493 -0.12 28.41 0.86
C SER A 493 -0.68 29.54 1.71
N HIS A 494 -1.97 29.84 1.53
CA HIS A 494 -2.72 30.81 2.32
C HIS A 494 -4.11 30.25 2.63
N PRO A 495 -4.67 30.41 3.85
CA PRO A 495 -5.96 29.82 4.24
C PRO A 495 -7.13 30.20 3.33
N HIS A 496 -7.17 31.45 2.83
CA HIS A 496 -8.27 31.96 2.00
C HIS A 496 -7.98 31.94 0.49
N PHE A 497 -6.72 32.15 0.08
CA PHE A 497 -6.36 32.21 -1.35
C PHE A 497 -5.98 30.87 -1.95
N GLY A 498 -5.85 29.82 -1.13
CA GLY A 498 -5.49 28.49 -1.60
C GLY A 498 -3.98 28.23 -1.64
N LYS A 499 -3.56 27.40 -2.58
CA LYS A 499 -2.17 26.94 -2.72
C LYS A 499 -1.67 27.16 -4.14
N LEU A 500 -0.49 27.75 -4.24
CA LEU A 500 0.28 27.83 -5.48
C LEU A 500 1.51 26.95 -5.32
N SER A 501 1.71 25.98 -6.22
CA SER A 501 2.87 25.10 -6.21
C SER A 501 3.58 25.12 -7.56
N LEU A 502 4.91 25.11 -7.50
CA LEU A 502 5.80 24.96 -8.64
C LEU A 502 6.70 23.74 -8.35
N THR A 503 6.76 22.81 -9.29
CA THR A 503 7.65 21.65 -9.22
C THR A 503 8.35 21.49 -10.56
N THR A 504 9.67 21.42 -10.54
CA THR A 504 10.48 21.06 -11.69
C THR A 504 11.06 19.69 -11.47
N THR A 505 10.82 18.77 -12.40
CA THR A 505 11.30 17.39 -12.32
C THR A 505 12.14 17.07 -13.53
N HIS A 506 13.33 16.53 -13.29
CA HIS A 506 14.22 15.98 -14.30
C HIS A 506 14.28 14.46 -14.12
N ILE A 507 14.09 13.73 -15.23
CA ILE A 507 14.06 12.26 -15.24
C ILE A 507 15.07 11.77 -16.25
N ASN A 508 16.01 10.92 -15.82
CA ASN A 508 16.93 10.18 -16.68
C ASN A 508 16.50 8.72 -16.73
N ASN A 509 16.77 8.07 -17.85
CA ASN A 509 16.52 6.64 -18.08
C ASN A 509 15.04 6.26 -17.84
N TYR A 510 14.11 7.13 -18.27
CA TYR A 510 12.68 6.87 -18.14
C TYR A 510 12.27 5.68 -18.99
N ALA A 511 11.73 4.64 -18.34
CA ALA A 511 11.25 3.45 -19.02
C ALA A 511 9.81 3.63 -19.51
N TYR A 512 9.56 3.31 -20.78
CA TYR A 512 8.23 3.34 -21.43
C TYR A 512 8.10 2.19 -22.42
N TYR A 513 6.87 1.89 -22.83
CA TYR A 513 6.54 0.91 -23.87
C TYR A 513 6.19 1.61 -25.18
#